data_ca8ee01987b69ab6e5411edb0c696f44
#
_entry.id   ca8ee01987b69ab6e5411edb0c696f44
#
_cell.length_a   1.000
_cell.length_b   1.000
_cell.length_c   1.000
_cell.angle_alpha   90.00
_cell.angle_beta   90.00
_cell.angle_gamma   90.00
#
_symmetry.space_group_name_H-M   'P 1'
#
loop_
_entity.id
_entity.type
_entity.pdbx_description
1 polymer ?
#
loop_
_entity_poly.entity_id
_entity_poly.type
_entity_poly.pdbx_seq_one_letter_code
_entity_poly.pdbx_strand_id
1 'polypeptide(L)'
;MNFINEKGDMPIVGFYGPLKIDYESKKGWKTPDYLTDSYFEMIRDAGINLINYTQMDYAKEPAAVRKALLLAEKYQIGIYVADSGLRGNMSHEELRNRMSEYSHYHSFKGIHVVDEPGSPHFGPKDRLLSDFYEIMQKLGAFDDVVANVNLFALHPDWIGVDDNTVWLDRAHYEAYVEEYCKNCRPKMLSADYYIFDAYTVATSRDYFENLEILNHYAQKYQIPFWMYIQLGGQWNDSLKEKETLDYYPQPNEVIWNVNTSLACGAKGIAYFPLLQPYYFAFAPDGEMDFERNGLIKANGEKSQWYACTKKANEQIQAVGNVLMQMTLKQMVAKGYYAEQNLPRATDSYGSLKMMEPEDSSNQYGVLAGCFESGTQEAFYVVNNDVKEAQSVRLKFDNAYEMELLSSECHEIVCAKECRVSLEPGAGILIILKEKQYS
;
A
#
# COMPACT_ATOMS: atom_id res chain seq x y z
N MET A 1 6.73 -3.62 -16.02
CA MET A 1 7.96 -3.83 -15.23
C MET A 1 7.66 -4.88 -14.18
N ASN A 2 8.54 -5.87 -14.00
CA ASN A 2 8.33 -6.92 -12.98
C ASN A 2 9.08 -6.52 -11.71
N PHE A 3 8.36 -6.05 -10.69
CA PHE A 3 8.94 -5.54 -9.45
C PHE A 3 9.48 -6.65 -8.53
N ILE A 4 8.91 -7.84 -8.61
CA ILE A 4 9.22 -8.96 -7.70
C ILE A 4 9.91 -10.09 -8.43
N ASN A 5 9.28 -10.64 -9.47
CA ASN A 5 9.78 -11.79 -10.23
C ASN A 5 9.28 -11.73 -11.69
N GLU A 6 9.75 -12.68 -12.51
CA GLU A 6 9.38 -12.77 -13.93
C GLU A 6 7.88 -13.09 -14.15
N LYS A 7 7.19 -13.63 -13.14
CA LYS A 7 5.76 -13.95 -13.21
C LYS A 7 4.87 -12.70 -13.12
N GLY A 8 5.42 -11.57 -12.67
CA GLY A 8 4.70 -10.33 -12.52
C GLY A 8 3.77 -10.31 -11.30
N ASP A 9 4.13 -11.01 -10.22
CA ASP A 9 3.38 -10.97 -8.97
C ASP A 9 3.22 -9.54 -8.47
N MET A 10 2.04 -9.24 -7.92
CA MET A 10 1.76 -7.95 -7.31
C MET A 10 2.66 -7.73 -6.08
N PRO A 11 3.31 -6.55 -5.96
CA PRO A 11 4.11 -6.22 -4.78
C PRO A 11 3.28 -6.18 -3.50
N ILE A 12 3.74 -6.92 -2.48
CA ILE A 12 3.24 -6.91 -1.11
C ILE A 12 4.42 -6.53 -0.23
N VAL A 13 4.44 -5.28 0.22
CA VAL A 13 5.63 -4.64 0.76
C VAL A 13 5.54 -4.50 2.27
N GLY A 14 6.61 -4.81 2.97
CA GLY A 14 6.79 -4.45 4.36
C GLY A 14 7.73 -3.25 4.50
N PHE A 15 7.26 -2.18 5.11
CA PHE A 15 8.09 -1.00 5.41
C PHE A 15 8.67 -1.14 6.82
N TYR A 16 9.92 -0.80 7.01
CA TYR A 16 10.71 -1.09 8.21
C TYR A 16 10.98 -2.59 8.39
N GLY A 17 11.97 -3.09 7.65
CA GLY A 17 12.37 -4.50 7.71
C GLY A 17 13.16 -4.87 8.96
N PRO A 18 13.41 -6.17 9.17
CA PRO A 18 14.30 -6.67 10.20
C PRO A 18 15.68 -6.02 10.12
N LEU A 19 16.17 -5.48 11.22
CA LEU A 19 17.43 -4.78 11.29
C LEU A 19 18.28 -5.25 12.49
N LYS A 20 19.52 -4.86 12.52
CA LYS A 20 20.38 -5.06 13.67
C LYS A 20 20.43 -3.79 14.50
N ILE A 21 19.87 -3.83 15.69
CA ILE A 21 19.93 -2.76 16.67
C ILE A 21 20.40 -3.34 17.98
N ASP A 22 21.35 -2.67 18.62
CA ASP A 22 21.78 -2.96 19.99
C ASP A 22 21.25 -1.83 20.89
N TYR A 23 20.03 -2.06 21.37
CA TYR A 23 19.34 -1.13 22.27
C TYR A 23 18.90 -1.84 23.54
N GLU A 24 19.16 -1.22 24.68
CA GLU A 24 18.68 -1.66 25.99
C GLU A 24 17.85 -0.54 26.64
N SER A 25 16.60 -0.85 26.99
CA SER A 25 15.73 0.08 27.71
C SER A 25 16.20 0.33 29.13
N LYS A 26 15.77 1.44 29.73
CA LYS A 26 16.04 1.75 31.17
C LYS A 26 15.57 0.66 32.14
N LYS A 27 14.63 -0.18 31.71
CA LYS A 27 14.08 -1.32 32.50
C LYS A 27 14.72 -2.67 32.12
N GLY A 28 15.80 -2.66 31.33
CA GLY A 28 16.59 -3.85 31.01
C GLY A 28 16.04 -4.69 29.85
N TRP A 29 15.03 -4.22 29.10
CA TRP A 29 14.60 -4.89 27.88
C TRP A 29 15.64 -4.61 26.77
N LYS A 30 15.99 -5.66 26.02
CA LYS A 30 16.94 -5.58 24.88
C LYS A 30 16.25 -5.94 23.59
N THR A 31 16.60 -5.23 22.50
CA THR A 31 16.14 -5.59 21.17
C THR A 31 16.64 -6.99 20.78
N PRO A 32 15.77 -7.83 20.19
CA PRO A 32 16.21 -9.07 19.56
C PRO A 32 17.15 -8.82 18.36
N ASP A 33 17.95 -9.83 17.96
CA ASP A 33 18.57 -9.83 16.63
C ASP A 33 17.47 -10.21 15.61
N TYR A 34 16.96 -9.21 14.89
CA TYR A 34 15.93 -9.44 13.90
C TYR A 34 16.47 -9.99 12.56
N LEU A 35 17.80 -9.96 12.33
CA LEU A 35 18.40 -10.51 11.11
C LEU A 35 18.64 -12.02 11.26
N THR A 36 17.56 -12.78 11.38
CA THR A 36 17.59 -14.25 11.51
C THR A 36 16.57 -14.91 10.60
N ASP A 37 16.77 -16.21 10.35
CA ASP A 37 15.87 -17.04 9.57
C ASP A 37 14.41 -16.96 10.04
N SER A 38 14.20 -16.98 11.35
CA SER A 38 12.84 -17.01 11.93
C SER A 38 12.01 -15.78 11.57
N TYR A 39 12.63 -14.59 11.49
CA TYR A 39 11.89 -13.38 11.11
C TYR A 39 11.59 -13.35 9.61
N PHE A 40 12.52 -13.75 8.76
CA PHE A 40 12.29 -13.81 7.32
C PHE A 40 11.26 -14.90 6.96
N GLU A 41 11.26 -16.03 7.66
CA GLU A 41 10.21 -17.04 7.55
C GLU A 41 8.84 -16.48 7.96
N MET A 42 8.76 -15.76 9.08
CA MET A 42 7.53 -15.12 9.55
C MET A 42 7.00 -14.09 8.54
N ILE A 43 7.88 -13.28 7.95
CA ILE A 43 7.53 -12.30 6.90
C ILE A 43 6.99 -13.01 5.66
N ARG A 44 7.67 -14.08 5.23
CA ARG A 44 7.22 -14.89 4.09
C ARG A 44 5.88 -15.59 4.35
N ASP A 45 5.69 -16.14 5.56
CA ASP A 45 4.42 -16.75 5.99
C ASP A 45 3.25 -15.73 5.97
N ALA A 46 3.52 -14.47 6.29
CA ALA A 46 2.53 -13.39 6.16
C ALA A 46 2.20 -13.01 4.71
N GLY A 47 2.89 -13.57 3.71
CA GLY A 47 2.69 -13.29 2.29
C GLY A 47 3.45 -12.06 1.77
N ILE A 48 4.29 -11.42 2.58
CA ILE A 48 5.14 -10.31 2.16
C ILE A 48 6.19 -10.82 1.16
N ASN A 49 6.33 -10.14 0.03
CA ASN A 49 7.28 -10.53 -1.02
C ASN A 49 8.35 -9.44 -1.33
N LEU A 50 8.25 -8.28 -0.66
CA LEU A 50 9.20 -7.18 -0.79
C LEU A 50 9.37 -6.48 0.55
N ILE A 51 10.59 -6.11 0.91
CA ILE A 51 10.90 -5.29 2.10
C ILE A 51 11.50 -3.97 1.65
N ASN A 52 10.97 -2.88 2.15
CA ASN A 52 11.53 -1.55 1.98
C ASN A 52 12.33 -1.18 3.23
N TYR A 53 13.67 -1.22 3.12
CA TYR A 53 14.56 -0.83 4.21
C TYR A 53 14.84 0.66 4.18
N THR A 54 14.35 1.37 5.19
CA THR A 54 14.64 2.80 5.39
C THR A 54 15.57 3.05 6.56
N GLN A 55 15.64 2.11 7.49
CA GLN A 55 16.35 2.23 8.77
C GLN A 55 17.74 1.60 8.77
N MET A 56 18.06 0.78 7.76
CA MET A 56 19.35 0.11 7.63
C MET A 56 20.05 0.59 6.37
N ASP A 57 21.04 1.46 6.56
CA ASP A 57 21.74 2.18 5.50
C ASP A 57 23.02 1.45 5.09
N TYR A 58 23.14 1.10 3.83
CA TYR A 58 24.33 0.41 3.31
C TYR A 58 25.63 1.17 3.55
N ALA A 59 25.60 2.50 3.46
CA ALA A 59 26.79 3.32 3.72
C ALA A 59 27.32 3.21 5.16
N LYS A 60 26.44 2.89 6.11
CA LYS A 60 26.75 2.80 7.53
C LYS A 60 26.95 1.37 8.00
N GLU A 61 26.11 0.45 7.50
CA GLU A 61 26.00 -0.93 7.98
C GLU A 61 26.06 -1.96 6.85
N PRO A 62 27.10 -1.95 6.00
CA PRO A 62 27.13 -2.80 4.80
C PRO A 62 27.06 -4.30 5.11
N ALA A 63 27.60 -4.75 6.24
CA ALA A 63 27.53 -6.16 6.64
C ALA A 63 26.12 -6.60 7.03
N ALA A 64 25.35 -5.74 7.70
CA ALA A 64 23.95 -6.01 8.07
C ALA A 64 23.07 -6.05 6.83
N VAL A 65 23.22 -5.10 5.90
CA VAL A 65 22.47 -5.09 4.63
C VAL A 65 22.76 -6.33 3.80
N ARG A 66 24.02 -6.73 3.67
CA ARG A 66 24.37 -7.99 2.96
C ARG A 66 23.78 -9.22 3.64
N LYS A 67 23.76 -9.29 4.97
CA LYS A 67 23.10 -10.38 5.71
C LYS A 67 21.60 -10.40 5.43
N ALA A 68 20.94 -9.25 5.41
CA ALA A 68 19.52 -9.14 5.05
C ALA A 68 19.23 -9.62 3.62
N LEU A 69 20.07 -9.21 2.65
CA LEU A 69 19.95 -9.64 1.26
C LEU A 69 20.07 -11.17 1.11
N LEU A 70 21.02 -11.79 1.78
CA LEU A 70 21.19 -13.26 1.78
C LEU A 70 19.99 -13.99 2.41
N LEU A 71 19.48 -13.49 3.53
CA LEU A 71 18.28 -14.05 4.16
C LEU A 71 17.06 -13.90 3.24
N ALA A 72 16.90 -12.73 2.64
CA ALA A 72 15.81 -12.46 1.71
C ALA A 72 15.83 -13.38 0.47
N GLU A 73 17.02 -13.66 -0.09
CA GLU A 73 17.18 -14.66 -1.17
C GLU A 73 16.65 -16.03 -0.77
N LYS A 74 17.03 -16.50 0.41
CA LYS A 74 16.60 -17.80 0.92
C LYS A 74 15.08 -17.91 1.01
N TYR A 75 14.41 -16.84 1.38
CA TYR A 75 12.96 -16.80 1.56
C TYR A 75 12.21 -16.21 0.34
N GLN A 76 12.90 -15.95 -0.77
CA GLN A 76 12.32 -15.37 -2.00
C GLN A 76 11.60 -14.04 -1.75
N ILE A 77 12.23 -13.17 -0.97
CA ILE A 77 11.76 -11.83 -0.67
C ILE A 77 12.67 -10.82 -1.37
N GLY A 78 12.07 -9.82 -2.03
CA GLY A 78 12.83 -8.70 -2.59
C GLY A 78 13.22 -7.68 -1.52
N ILE A 79 14.24 -6.89 -1.79
CA ILE A 79 14.68 -5.79 -0.92
C ILE A 79 14.90 -4.52 -1.74
N TYR A 80 14.35 -3.41 -1.26
CA TYR A 80 14.82 -2.07 -1.58
C TYR A 80 15.85 -1.65 -0.54
N VAL A 81 17.07 -1.39 -1.00
CA VAL A 81 18.21 -1.00 -0.16
C VAL A 81 18.22 0.51 0.04
N ALA A 82 18.39 0.98 1.27
CA ALA A 82 18.75 2.35 1.54
C ALA A 82 20.27 2.50 1.49
N ASP A 83 20.80 3.46 0.74
CA ASP A 83 22.23 3.75 0.64
C ASP A 83 22.46 5.26 0.58
N SER A 84 22.73 5.86 1.73
CA SER A 84 23.04 7.28 1.83
C SER A 84 24.37 7.68 1.18
N GLY A 85 25.13 6.73 0.67
CA GLY A 85 26.33 6.99 -0.14
C GLY A 85 26.06 7.33 -1.60
N LEU A 86 24.83 7.07 -2.11
CA LEU A 86 24.40 7.50 -3.43
C LEU A 86 24.10 9.01 -3.40
N ARG A 87 24.59 9.75 -4.40
CA ARG A 87 24.46 11.21 -4.49
C ARG A 87 24.08 11.66 -5.89
N GLY A 88 23.32 12.74 -5.98
CA GLY A 88 22.88 13.33 -7.23
C GLY A 88 24.05 13.80 -8.13
N ASN A 89 25.16 14.25 -7.56
CA ASN A 89 26.34 14.69 -8.32
C ASN A 89 27.21 13.54 -8.88
N MET A 90 26.95 12.29 -8.51
CA MET A 90 27.63 11.13 -9.10
C MET A 90 27.26 10.93 -10.56
N SER A 91 28.20 10.46 -11.38
CA SER A 91 27.94 9.96 -12.72
C SER A 91 27.14 8.63 -12.68
N HIS A 92 26.56 8.24 -13.80
CA HIS A 92 25.90 6.91 -13.89
C HIS A 92 26.87 5.76 -13.63
N GLU A 93 28.13 5.89 -14.05
CA GLU A 93 29.16 4.88 -13.79
C GLU A 93 29.49 4.79 -12.31
N GLU A 94 29.66 5.90 -11.62
CA GLU A 94 29.92 5.92 -10.18
C GLU A 94 28.74 5.33 -9.38
N LEU A 95 27.49 5.64 -9.76
CA LEU A 95 26.30 5.03 -9.15
C LEU A 95 26.27 3.51 -9.38
N ARG A 96 26.57 3.04 -10.60
CA ARG A 96 26.65 1.61 -10.91
C ARG A 96 27.73 0.91 -10.11
N ASN A 97 28.93 1.51 -10.06
CA ASN A 97 30.06 0.94 -9.31
C ASN A 97 29.72 0.82 -7.82
N ARG A 98 29.08 1.82 -7.24
CA ARG A 98 28.64 1.72 -5.85
C ARG A 98 27.57 0.65 -5.65
N MET A 99 26.53 0.64 -6.47
CA MET A 99 25.46 -0.37 -6.36
C MET A 99 25.95 -1.79 -6.63
N SER A 100 27.05 -1.98 -7.39
CA SER A 100 27.59 -3.31 -7.70
C SER A 100 27.98 -4.11 -6.46
N GLU A 101 28.21 -3.44 -5.32
CA GLU A 101 28.53 -4.08 -4.04
C GLU A 101 27.33 -4.90 -3.48
N TYR A 102 26.10 -4.62 -3.92
CA TYR A 102 24.88 -5.30 -3.44
C TYR A 102 23.87 -5.65 -4.53
N SER A 103 23.96 -5.06 -5.72
CA SER A 103 23.01 -5.34 -6.81
C SER A 103 23.14 -6.73 -7.45
N HIS A 104 24.20 -7.45 -7.13
CA HIS A 104 24.40 -8.84 -7.59
C HIS A 104 23.56 -9.87 -6.83
N TYR A 105 22.97 -9.51 -5.68
CA TYR A 105 22.04 -10.37 -4.96
C TYR A 105 20.69 -10.44 -5.69
N HIS A 106 20.12 -11.63 -5.87
CA HIS A 106 18.82 -11.81 -6.52
C HIS A 106 17.66 -11.14 -5.74
N SER A 107 17.83 -11.00 -4.43
CA SER A 107 16.88 -10.28 -3.56
C SER A 107 16.90 -8.76 -3.76
N PHE A 108 17.96 -8.18 -4.32
CA PHE A 108 18.00 -6.75 -4.63
C PHE A 108 16.97 -6.42 -5.73
N LYS A 109 16.07 -5.45 -5.45
CA LYS A 109 15.01 -5.02 -6.39
C LYS A 109 15.04 -3.51 -6.67
N GLY A 110 15.76 -2.75 -5.86
CA GLY A 110 15.85 -1.30 -6.04
C GLY A 110 16.44 -0.58 -4.84
N ILE A 111 16.33 0.72 -4.91
CA ILE A 111 16.84 1.66 -3.90
C ILE A 111 15.66 2.38 -3.24
N HIS A 112 15.63 2.40 -1.91
CA HIS A 112 14.83 3.36 -1.18
C HIS A 112 15.59 4.68 -1.11
N VAL A 113 15.03 5.73 -1.69
CA VAL A 113 15.71 7.03 -1.79
C VAL A 113 15.36 7.91 -0.60
N VAL A 114 14.07 8.09 -0.35
CA VAL A 114 13.58 8.94 0.73
C VAL A 114 12.11 8.63 1.03
N ASP A 115 11.72 8.90 2.27
CA ASP A 115 10.36 8.84 2.75
C ASP A 115 9.80 10.26 2.90
N GLU A 116 8.61 10.50 2.33
CA GLU A 116 7.88 11.76 2.37
C GLU A 116 8.72 13.00 2.06
N PRO A 117 9.32 13.10 0.86
CA PRO A 117 10.15 14.25 0.53
C PRO A 117 9.32 15.52 0.36
N GLY A 118 9.83 16.63 0.90
CA GLY A 118 9.36 17.96 0.50
C GLY A 118 9.86 18.32 -0.91
N SER A 119 9.13 19.21 -1.58
CA SER A 119 9.59 19.87 -2.81
C SER A 119 9.88 21.35 -2.54
N PRO A 120 10.48 22.09 -3.47
CA PRO A 120 10.66 23.54 -3.34
C PRO A 120 9.34 24.31 -3.07
N HIS A 121 8.21 23.71 -3.45
CA HIS A 121 6.90 24.33 -3.38
C HIS A 121 5.95 23.67 -2.40
N PHE A 122 6.19 22.40 -2.02
CA PHE A 122 5.24 21.58 -1.26
C PHE A 122 5.95 20.71 -0.21
N GLY A 123 5.23 20.40 0.85
CA GLY A 123 5.72 19.54 1.94
C GLY A 123 6.70 20.24 2.88
N PRO A 124 7.20 19.52 3.89
CA PRO A 124 8.13 20.07 4.87
C PRO A 124 9.46 20.48 4.25
N LYS A 125 9.90 21.70 4.54
CA LYS A 125 11.15 22.26 4.00
C LYS A 125 12.40 21.57 4.54
N ASP A 126 12.32 21.01 5.73
CA ASP A 126 13.41 20.23 6.36
C ASP A 126 13.62 18.86 5.68
N ARG A 127 12.66 18.38 4.92
CA ARG A 127 12.74 17.16 4.09
C ARG A 127 13.09 17.45 2.63
N LEU A 128 13.41 18.69 2.28
CA LEU A 128 13.90 19.04 0.95
C LEU A 128 15.35 18.59 0.79
N LEU A 129 15.59 17.59 -0.04
CA LEU A 129 16.94 17.14 -0.40
C LEU A 129 17.45 17.95 -1.60
N SER A 130 18.61 18.60 -1.45
CA SER A 130 19.17 19.48 -2.49
C SER A 130 19.45 18.78 -3.82
N ASP A 131 19.77 17.47 -3.79
CA ASP A 131 20.10 16.65 -4.96
C ASP A 131 19.01 15.58 -5.29
N PHE A 132 17.82 15.69 -4.65
CA PHE A 132 16.75 14.70 -4.76
C PHE A 132 16.33 14.44 -6.21
N TYR A 133 16.04 15.49 -6.98
CA TYR A 133 15.63 15.33 -8.37
C TYR A 133 16.75 14.74 -9.24
N GLU A 134 18.00 15.11 -8.98
CA GLU A 134 19.14 14.60 -9.75
C GLU A 134 19.34 13.11 -9.50
N ILE A 135 19.32 12.66 -8.25
CA ILE A 135 19.49 11.24 -7.92
C ILE A 135 18.33 10.40 -8.46
N MET A 136 17.09 10.89 -8.37
CA MET A 136 15.92 10.20 -8.90
C MET A 136 15.99 10.03 -10.41
N GLN A 137 16.36 11.08 -11.17
CA GLN A 137 16.50 11.01 -12.62
C GLN A 137 17.60 10.03 -13.03
N LYS A 138 18.72 10.01 -12.32
CA LYS A 138 19.83 9.10 -12.63
C LYS A 138 19.51 7.65 -12.30
N LEU A 139 18.90 7.38 -11.15
CA LEU A 139 18.44 6.03 -10.80
C LEU A 139 17.31 5.55 -11.71
N GLY A 140 16.40 6.44 -12.07
CA GLY A 140 15.31 6.16 -13.01
C GLY A 140 15.78 5.80 -14.44
N ALA A 141 16.98 6.21 -14.83
CA ALA A 141 17.58 5.84 -16.11
C ALA A 141 18.10 4.40 -16.18
N PHE A 142 18.22 3.70 -15.04
CA PHE A 142 18.61 2.29 -15.02
C PHE A 142 17.38 1.40 -15.18
N ASP A 143 17.31 0.55 -16.20
CA ASP A 143 16.14 -0.30 -16.48
C ASP A 143 15.90 -1.35 -15.36
N ASP A 144 16.96 -1.80 -14.72
CA ASP A 144 16.99 -2.87 -13.73
C ASP A 144 16.90 -2.38 -12.28
N VAL A 145 16.78 -1.07 -12.04
CA VAL A 145 16.69 -0.47 -10.70
C VAL A 145 15.38 0.28 -10.53
N VAL A 146 14.67 0.01 -9.46
CA VAL A 146 13.54 0.84 -9.02
C VAL A 146 14.03 1.83 -7.96
N ALA A 147 13.82 3.11 -8.19
CA ALA A 147 14.01 4.14 -7.17
C ALA A 147 12.67 4.35 -6.46
N ASN A 148 12.60 3.91 -5.21
CA ASN A 148 11.40 4.00 -4.38
C ASN A 148 11.41 5.29 -3.56
N VAL A 149 10.29 5.98 -3.59
CA VAL A 149 9.97 7.14 -2.78
C VAL A 149 8.53 6.96 -2.32
N ASN A 150 8.25 7.13 -1.04
CA ASN A 150 6.90 7.27 -0.54
C ASN A 150 6.56 8.76 -0.48
N LEU A 151 5.45 9.17 -1.11
CA LEU A 151 4.99 10.54 -1.13
C LEU A 151 4.10 10.83 0.07
N PHE A 152 4.01 12.12 0.45
CA PHE A 152 2.99 12.57 1.38
C PHE A 152 1.59 12.25 0.89
N ALA A 153 0.66 12.12 1.82
CA ALA A 153 -0.76 12.01 1.55
C ALA A 153 -1.42 13.38 1.32
N LEU A 154 -2.63 13.35 0.80
CA LEU A 154 -3.58 14.46 0.84
C LEU A 154 -3.97 14.75 2.31
N HIS A 155 -3.75 15.98 2.77
CA HIS A 155 -4.08 16.42 4.12
C HIS A 155 -4.80 17.77 4.08
N PRO A 156 -6.11 17.81 3.75
CA PRO A 156 -6.84 19.07 3.58
C PRO A 156 -6.96 19.89 4.86
N ASP A 157 -6.91 19.24 6.02
CA ASP A 157 -7.05 19.86 7.34
C ASP A 157 -5.72 20.13 8.05
N TRP A 158 -4.60 19.79 7.43
CA TRP A 158 -3.28 20.09 8.01
C TRP A 158 -3.00 21.58 7.91
N ILE A 159 -3.48 22.33 8.92
CA ILE A 159 -3.11 23.72 9.11
C ILE A 159 -1.67 23.70 9.59
N GLY A 160 -0.79 24.36 8.83
CA GLY A 160 0.64 24.45 9.16
C GLY A 160 0.83 24.82 10.62
N VAL A 161 1.35 23.86 11.37
CA VAL A 161 1.61 24.02 12.80
C VAL A 161 2.84 24.92 13.00
N ASP A 162 3.62 25.10 11.92
CA ASP A 162 4.76 26.00 11.85
C ASP A 162 4.98 26.55 10.43
N ASP A 163 5.85 27.57 10.31
CA ASP A 163 6.19 28.22 9.03
C ASP A 163 6.89 27.29 8.01
N ASN A 164 7.13 26.03 8.35
CA ASN A 164 7.85 25.06 7.52
C ASN A 164 6.94 24.07 6.81
N THR A 165 5.65 23.99 7.15
CA THR A 165 4.70 23.05 6.53
C THR A 165 3.89 23.75 5.45
N VAL A 166 3.95 23.22 4.24
CA VAL A 166 3.10 23.67 3.12
C VAL A 166 1.92 22.72 2.99
N TRP A 167 0.74 23.27 2.89
CA TRP A 167 -0.53 22.57 2.76
C TRP A 167 -0.58 21.65 1.57
N LEU A 168 -1.19 20.50 1.76
CA LEU A 168 -1.53 19.57 0.69
C LEU A 168 -3.07 19.41 0.65
N ASP A 169 -3.81 20.51 0.43
CA ASP A 169 -5.19 20.42 -0.06
C ASP A 169 -5.19 19.73 -1.43
N ARG A 170 -6.37 19.43 -1.96
CA ARG A 170 -6.48 18.69 -3.23
C ARG A 170 -5.64 19.31 -4.35
N ALA A 171 -5.72 20.63 -4.55
CA ALA A 171 -5.03 21.30 -5.66
C ALA A 171 -3.51 21.29 -5.49
N HIS A 172 -3.04 21.51 -4.27
CA HIS A 172 -1.61 21.46 -3.95
C HIS A 172 -1.08 20.01 -4.01
N TYR A 173 -1.87 19.03 -3.56
CA TYR A 173 -1.48 17.63 -3.66
C TYR A 173 -1.39 17.16 -5.11
N GLU A 174 -2.36 17.50 -5.97
CA GLU A 174 -2.28 17.22 -7.41
C GLU A 174 -1.02 17.86 -8.02
N ALA A 175 -0.70 19.10 -7.68
CA ALA A 175 0.49 19.77 -8.16
C ALA A 175 1.79 19.10 -7.66
N TYR A 176 1.82 18.66 -6.39
CA TYR A 176 2.95 17.95 -5.79
C TYR A 176 3.22 16.60 -6.49
N VAL A 177 2.18 15.79 -6.71
CA VAL A 177 2.30 14.51 -7.43
C VAL A 177 2.73 14.72 -8.88
N GLU A 178 2.18 15.74 -9.54
CA GLU A 178 2.56 16.08 -10.92
C GLU A 178 4.02 16.56 -11.02
N GLU A 179 4.46 17.42 -10.11
CA GLU A 179 5.84 17.91 -10.03
C GLU A 179 6.82 16.74 -9.85
N TYR A 180 6.51 15.82 -8.92
CA TYR A 180 7.29 14.61 -8.71
C TYR A 180 7.39 13.77 -9.99
N CYS A 181 6.26 13.46 -10.63
CA CYS A 181 6.25 12.67 -11.88
C CYS A 181 7.08 13.32 -13.00
N LYS A 182 6.96 14.64 -13.18
CA LYS A 182 7.69 15.38 -14.22
C LYS A 182 9.18 15.42 -13.97
N ASN A 183 9.59 15.71 -12.74
CA ASN A 183 10.99 15.96 -12.40
C ASN A 183 11.76 14.67 -12.09
N CYS A 184 11.14 13.71 -11.44
CA CYS A 184 11.80 12.45 -11.05
C CYS A 184 11.64 11.33 -12.09
N ARG A 185 10.60 11.38 -12.93
CA ARG A 185 10.27 10.30 -13.89
C ARG A 185 10.26 8.92 -13.23
N PRO A 186 9.49 8.73 -12.16
CA PRO A 186 9.51 7.52 -11.37
C PRO A 186 8.97 6.34 -12.17
N LYS A 187 9.35 5.12 -11.76
CA LYS A 187 8.79 3.87 -12.33
C LYS A 187 7.52 3.41 -11.61
N MET A 188 7.20 4.04 -10.50
CA MET A 188 5.99 3.82 -9.71
C MET A 188 5.70 5.03 -8.85
N LEU A 189 4.45 5.21 -8.47
CA LEU A 189 4.04 6.10 -7.38
C LEU A 189 3.80 5.28 -6.12
N SER A 190 4.06 5.86 -4.96
CA SER A 190 3.62 5.33 -3.68
C SER A 190 3.31 6.48 -2.74
N ALA A 191 2.24 6.34 -1.98
CA ALA A 191 1.87 7.27 -0.93
C ALA A 191 1.18 6.53 0.21
N ASP A 192 1.18 7.15 1.37
CA ASP A 192 0.40 6.70 2.51
C ASP A 192 -0.83 7.60 2.71
N TYR A 193 -1.81 7.07 3.41
CA TYR A 193 -2.92 7.81 3.99
C TYR A 193 -3.44 7.00 5.17
N TYR A 194 -3.14 7.45 6.38
CA TYR A 194 -3.54 6.77 7.60
C TYR A 194 -4.92 7.25 8.04
N ILE A 195 -5.91 6.40 7.81
CA ILE A 195 -7.33 6.74 7.84
C ILE A 195 -8.01 6.33 9.15
N PHE A 196 -7.42 5.41 9.93
CA PHE A 196 -8.16 4.73 10.99
C PHE A 196 -8.45 5.62 12.19
N ASP A 197 -9.74 5.82 12.41
CA ASP A 197 -10.34 6.41 13.60
C ASP A 197 -11.66 5.67 13.91
N ALA A 198 -12.39 6.10 14.91
CA ALA A 198 -13.67 5.49 15.28
C ALA A 198 -14.77 5.59 14.20
N TYR A 199 -14.56 6.41 13.18
CA TYR A 199 -15.53 6.72 12.11
C TYR A 199 -15.01 6.39 10.71
N THR A 200 -13.90 5.71 10.61
CA THR A 200 -13.10 5.49 9.40
C THR A 200 -13.90 5.35 8.10
N VAL A 201 -14.81 4.37 8.04
CA VAL A 201 -15.54 4.09 6.79
C VAL A 201 -16.57 5.16 6.47
N ALA A 202 -17.19 5.77 7.47
CA ALA A 202 -18.17 6.84 7.26
C ALA A 202 -17.54 8.16 6.79
N THR A 203 -16.27 8.40 7.14
CA THR A 203 -15.54 9.66 6.89
C THR A 203 -14.36 9.51 5.95
N SER A 204 -14.37 8.51 5.09
CA SER A 204 -13.23 8.14 4.23
C SER A 204 -13.13 8.91 2.90
N ARG A 205 -13.82 10.03 2.75
CA ARG A 205 -13.84 10.80 1.50
C ARG A 205 -12.43 11.22 1.04
N ASP A 206 -11.62 11.78 1.92
CA ASP A 206 -10.29 12.29 1.57
C ASP A 206 -9.33 11.14 1.22
N TYR A 207 -9.51 9.98 1.86
CA TYR A 207 -8.80 8.76 1.49
C TYR A 207 -9.11 8.33 0.04
N PHE A 208 -10.38 8.32 -0.36
CA PHE A 208 -10.76 7.99 -1.74
C PHE A 208 -10.32 9.06 -2.73
N GLU A 209 -10.33 10.34 -2.35
CA GLU A 209 -9.75 11.42 -3.17
C GLU A 209 -8.24 11.23 -3.36
N ASN A 210 -7.50 10.84 -2.32
CA ASN A 210 -6.08 10.52 -2.41
C ASN A 210 -5.82 9.39 -3.42
N LEU A 211 -6.58 8.29 -3.32
CA LEU A 211 -6.49 7.17 -4.26
C LEU A 211 -6.84 7.56 -5.70
N GLU A 212 -7.85 8.40 -5.88
CA GLU A 212 -8.25 8.92 -7.20
C GLU A 212 -7.14 9.73 -7.85
N ILE A 213 -6.50 10.63 -7.10
CA ILE A 213 -5.38 11.45 -7.58
C ILE A 213 -4.20 10.56 -7.98
N LEU A 214 -3.81 9.62 -7.11
CA LEU A 214 -2.72 8.69 -7.40
C LEU A 214 -3.01 7.87 -8.66
N ASN A 215 -4.22 7.30 -8.79
CA ASN A 215 -4.62 6.54 -9.97
C ASN A 215 -4.63 7.42 -11.24
N HIS A 216 -5.09 8.67 -11.16
CA HIS A 216 -5.07 9.60 -12.29
C HIS A 216 -3.65 9.83 -12.81
N TYR A 217 -2.71 10.17 -11.91
CA TYR A 217 -1.32 10.42 -12.31
C TYR A 217 -0.58 9.15 -12.69
N ALA A 218 -0.85 8.02 -12.06
CA ALA A 218 -0.34 6.72 -12.45
C ALA A 218 -0.71 6.37 -13.89
N GLN A 219 -1.98 6.56 -14.28
CA GLN A 219 -2.43 6.35 -15.66
C GLN A 219 -1.83 7.37 -16.63
N LYS A 220 -1.81 8.66 -16.26
CA LYS A 220 -1.23 9.74 -17.07
C LYS A 220 0.23 9.48 -17.43
N TYR A 221 1.01 8.96 -16.49
CA TYR A 221 2.44 8.67 -16.68
C TYR A 221 2.73 7.19 -16.99
N GLN A 222 1.69 6.35 -17.12
CA GLN A 222 1.78 4.92 -17.46
C GLN A 222 2.66 4.14 -16.48
N ILE A 223 2.54 4.42 -15.20
CA ILE A 223 3.23 3.76 -14.09
C ILE A 223 2.21 3.22 -13.09
N PRO A 224 2.52 2.17 -12.32
CA PRO A 224 1.66 1.72 -11.24
C PRO A 224 1.71 2.66 -10.04
N PHE A 225 0.66 2.63 -9.21
CA PHE A 225 0.76 3.19 -7.87
C PHE A 225 0.57 2.12 -6.78
N TRP A 226 1.20 2.32 -5.63
CA TRP A 226 1.09 1.49 -4.45
C TRP A 226 0.53 2.31 -3.29
N MET A 227 -0.23 1.62 -2.42
CA MET A 227 -0.83 2.27 -1.26
C MET A 227 -0.31 1.66 0.03
N TYR A 228 0.06 2.51 0.99
CA TYR A 228 0.44 2.09 2.32
C TYR A 228 -0.79 1.85 3.19
N ILE A 229 -0.78 0.73 3.89
CA ILE A 229 -1.80 0.29 4.83
C ILE A 229 -1.24 0.43 6.23
N GLN A 230 -2.01 1.09 7.09
CA GLN A 230 -1.65 1.33 8.48
C GLN A 230 -1.82 0.07 9.32
N LEU A 231 -0.77 -0.32 10.06
CA LEU A 231 -0.82 -1.39 11.06
C LEU A 231 -0.49 -0.82 12.44
N GLY A 232 -1.43 -0.10 13.01
CA GLY A 232 -1.25 0.49 14.34
C GLY A 232 -2.11 1.71 14.60
N GLY A 233 -2.08 2.20 15.83
CA GLY A 233 -2.71 3.45 16.22
C GLY A 233 -2.03 4.65 15.55
N GLN A 234 -2.81 5.67 15.22
CA GLN A 234 -2.25 6.95 14.79
C GLN A 234 -1.50 7.60 15.95
N TRP A 235 -0.35 8.15 15.64
CA TRP A 235 0.38 8.96 16.57
C TRP A 235 -0.11 10.40 16.53
N ASN A 236 -0.88 10.80 17.55
CA ASN A 236 -1.33 12.18 17.66
C ASN A 236 -0.56 12.90 18.77
N ASP A 237 0.75 13.13 18.55
CA ASP A 237 1.58 13.94 19.44
C ASP A 237 1.14 15.41 19.50
N SER A 238 0.34 15.87 18.52
CA SER A 238 -0.15 17.24 18.45
C SER A 238 -1.37 17.50 19.35
N LEU A 239 -2.09 16.47 19.75
CA LEU A 239 -3.21 16.59 20.67
C LEU A 239 -2.72 16.30 22.10
N LYS A 240 -2.17 17.33 22.75
CA LYS A 240 -1.79 17.32 24.17
C LYS A 240 -2.96 17.09 25.15
N GLU A 241 -4.15 16.83 24.67
CA GLU A 241 -5.31 16.50 25.47
C GLU A 241 -5.43 14.99 25.62
N LYS A 242 -5.29 14.54 26.84
CA LYS A 242 -5.24 13.15 27.31
C LYS A 242 -6.49 12.28 27.02
N GLU A 243 -7.38 12.68 26.13
CA GLU A 243 -8.66 12.01 25.89
C GLU A 243 -8.88 11.52 24.45
N THR A 244 -7.98 11.74 23.52
CA THR A 244 -8.06 11.05 22.23
C THR A 244 -7.44 9.67 22.40
N LEU A 245 -8.30 8.68 22.62
CA LEU A 245 -7.97 7.26 22.59
C LEU A 245 -7.22 6.97 21.29
N ASP A 246 -6.00 6.47 21.39
CA ASP A 246 -5.29 5.87 20.27
C ASP A 246 -6.23 4.84 19.64
N TYR A 247 -6.75 5.11 18.46
CA TYR A 247 -7.59 4.16 17.77
C TYR A 247 -6.71 3.11 17.09
N TYR A 248 -6.96 1.85 17.42
CA TYR A 248 -6.28 0.72 16.82
C TYR A 248 -7.19 0.09 15.76
N PRO A 249 -6.75 -0.01 14.49
CA PRO A 249 -7.58 -0.57 13.44
C PRO A 249 -7.99 -2.00 13.77
N GLN A 250 -9.28 -2.29 13.57
CA GLN A 250 -9.79 -3.63 13.74
C GLN A 250 -9.37 -4.52 12.54
N PRO A 251 -9.29 -5.83 12.70
CA PRO A 251 -8.87 -6.74 11.61
C PRO A 251 -9.63 -6.54 10.29
N ASN A 252 -10.95 -6.33 10.34
CA ASN A 252 -11.75 -6.11 9.15
C ASN A 252 -11.52 -4.74 8.50
N GLU A 253 -11.08 -3.74 9.26
CA GLU A 253 -10.70 -2.43 8.71
C GLU A 253 -9.40 -2.53 7.91
N VAL A 254 -8.44 -3.32 8.37
CA VAL A 254 -7.21 -3.61 7.61
C VAL A 254 -7.56 -4.34 6.30
N ILE A 255 -8.44 -5.35 6.35
CA ILE A 255 -8.93 -6.07 5.16
C ILE A 255 -9.64 -5.11 4.20
N TRP A 256 -10.52 -4.25 4.72
CA TRP A 256 -11.23 -3.23 3.95
C TRP A 256 -10.27 -2.24 3.27
N ASN A 257 -9.24 -1.76 3.99
CA ASN A 257 -8.27 -0.81 3.46
C ASN A 257 -7.46 -1.39 2.30
N VAL A 258 -7.08 -2.68 2.38
CA VAL A 258 -6.45 -3.42 1.27
C VAL A 258 -7.42 -3.53 0.08
N ASN A 259 -8.64 -4.02 0.31
CA ASN A 259 -9.59 -4.27 -0.77
C ASN A 259 -10.06 -2.99 -1.47
N THR A 260 -10.26 -1.90 -0.73
CA THR A 260 -10.60 -0.59 -1.31
C THR A 260 -9.44 0.00 -2.11
N SER A 261 -8.19 -0.16 -1.65
CA SER A 261 -7.01 0.24 -2.43
C SER A 261 -6.94 -0.51 -3.75
N LEU A 262 -7.17 -1.83 -3.76
CA LEU A 262 -7.22 -2.65 -4.98
C LEU A 262 -8.34 -2.22 -5.91
N ALA A 263 -9.57 -2.01 -5.38
CA ALA A 263 -10.71 -1.54 -6.16
C ALA A 263 -10.43 -0.17 -6.80
N CYS A 264 -9.71 0.71 -6.12
CA CYS A 264 -9.30 2.02 -6.64
C CYS A 264 -8.06 1.98 -7.56
N GLY A 265 -7.58 0.79 -7.93
CA GLY A 265 -6.56 0.61 -8.96
C GLY A 265 -5.13 0.48 -8.46
N ALA A 266 -4.89 0.32 -7.16
CA ALA A 266 -3.55 0.05 -6.65
C ALA A 266 -2.96 -1.23 -7.26
N LYS A 267 -1.67 -1.17 -7.60
CA LYS A 267 -0.88 -2.26 -8.20
C LYS A 267 0.22 -2.75 -7.25
N GLY A 268 0.10 -2.42 -5.99
CA GLY A 268 0.95 -2.86 -4.90
C GLY A 268 0.39 -2.37 -3.57
N ILE A 269 0.60 -3.15 -2.54
CA ILE A 269 0.18 -2.85 -1.18
C ILE A 269 1.42 -2.85 -0.29
N ALA A 270 1.60 -1.81 0.49
CA ALA A 270 2.67 -1.69 1.45
C ALA A 270 2.10 -1.58 2.88
N TYR A 271 2.76 -2.18 3.85
CA TYR A 271 2.33 -2.15 5.25
C TYR A 271 3.29 -1.33 6.09
N PHE A 272 2.74 -0.40 6.86
CA PHE A 272 3.49 0.41 7.81
C PHE A 272 2.98 0.19 9.25
N PRO A 273 3.92 -0.22 10.15
CA PRO A 273 5.24 -0.77 9.87
C PRO A 273 5.23 -2.31 9.81
N LEU A 274 6.19 -2.90 9.10
CA LEU A 274 6.41 -4.35 9.13
C LEU A 274 6.94 -4.80 10.49
N LEU A 275 8.06 -4.21 10.93
CA LEU A 275 8.61 -4.41 12.26
C LEU A 275 8.34 -3.15 13.08
N GLN A 276 7.73 -3.30 14.26
CA GLN A 276 7.54 -2.18 15.18
C GLN A 276 8.90 -1.54 15.49
N PRO A 277 9.11 -0.26 15.15
CA PRO A 277 10.32 0.44 15.57
C PRO A 277 10.41 0.49 17.09
N TYR A 278 11.56 0.13 17.66
CA TYR A 278 11.72 0.07 19.11
C TYR A 278 11.40 1.41 19.80
N TYR A 279 11.68 2.52 19.15
CA TYR A 279 11.39 3.86 19.68
C TYR A 279 9.90 4.21 19.65
N PHE A 280 9.06 3.49 18.90
CA PHE A 280 7.60 3.57 18.95
C PHE A 280 7.00 2.66 20.03
N ALA A 281 7.78 1.77 20.62
CA ALA A 281 7.34 0.91 21.68
C ALA A 281 7.43 1.54 23.09
N PHE A 282 7.78 2.83 23.20
CA PHE A 282 7.81 3.52 24.48
C PHE A 282 6.46 4.14 24.82
N ALA A 283 5.92 3.79 25.97
CA ALA A 283 4.87 4.57 26.61
C ALA A 283 5.45 5.82 27.31
N PRO A 284 4.65 6.88 27.56
CA PRO A 284 5.13 8.11 28.21
C PRO A 284 5.78 7.90 29.59
N ASP A 285 5.43 6.83 30.30
CA ASP A 285 6.01 6.45 31.59
C ASP A 285 7.31 5.63 31.49
N GLY A 286 7.76 5.35 30.25
CA GLY A 286 8.94 4.56 29.94
C GLY A 286 8.73 3.05 29.97
N GLU A 287 7.47 2.57 30.08
CA GLU A 287 7.12 1.19 29.82
C GLU A 287 7.18 0.91 28.32
N MET A 288 7.35 -0.38 27.97
CA MET A 288 7.31 -0.82 26.59
C MET A 288 5.89 -1.21 26.22
N ASP A 289 5.32 -0.54 25.20
CA ASP A 289 4.04 -0.91 24.61
C ASP A 289 4.29 -1.62 23.26
N PHE A 290 4.26 -2.94 23.30
CA PHE A 290 4.45 -3.78 22.12
C PHE A 290 3.17 -3.95 21.28
N GLU A 291 2.01 -3.52 21.76
CA GLU A 291 0.74 -3.64 21.05
C GLU A 291 0.42 -2.45 20.14
N ARG A 292 1.28 -1.45 20.12
CA ARG A 292 1.00 -0.14 19.51
C ARG A 292 0.91 -0.18 17.99
N ASN A 293 1.85 -0.85 17.33
CA ASN A 293 1.90 -0.95 15.87
C ASN A 293 2.80 -2.10 15.40
N GLY A 294 2.80 -2.32 14.09
CA GLY A 294 3.65 -3.29 13.41
C GLY A 294 3.03 -4.65 13.19
N LEU A 295 3.42 -5.30 12.11
CA LEU A 295 3.07 -6.69 11.84
C LEU A 295 3.79 -7.64 12.80
N ILE A 296 5.06 -7.32 13.07
CA ILE A 296 5.92 -7.98 14.05
C ILE A 296 6.22 -6.95 15.14
N LYS A 297 5.94 -7.30 16.39
CA LYS A 297 6.21 -6.45 17.56
C LYS A 297 7.71 -6.27 17.78
N ALA A 298 8.12 -5.21 18.49
CA ALA A 298 9.52 -4.99 18.82
C ALA A 298 10.13 -6.10 19.70
N ASN A 299 9.30 -6.85 20.45
CA ASN A 299 9.76 -8.04 21.18
C ASN A 299 9.90 -9.29 20.29
N GLY A 300 9.58 -9.20 19.01
CA GLY A 300 9.69 -10.27 18.02
C GLY A 300 8.47 -11.17 17.88
N GLU A 301 7.40 -10.92 18.61
CA GLU A 301 6.15 -11.67 18.49
C GLU A 301 5.28 -11.19 17.34
N LYS A 302 4.38 -12.04 16.87
CA LYS A 302 3.31 -11.65 15.94
C LYS A 302 2.34 -10.69 16.64
N SER A 303 1.97 -9.61 15.95
CA SER A 303 0.98 -8.67 16.46
C SER A 303 -0.46 -9.17 16.26
N GLN A 304 -1.43 -8.44 16.80
CA GLN A 304 -2.85 -8.68 16.56
C GLN A 304 -3.26 -8.54 15.08
N TRP A 305 -2.50 -7.79 14.29
CA TRP A 305 -2.77 -7.61 12.84
C TRP A 305 -2.17 -8.69 11.95
N TYR A 306 -1.35 -9.60 12.50
CA TYR A 306 -0.66 -10.60 11.68
C TYR A 306 -1.62 -11.50 10.90
N ALA A 307 -2.65 -12.02 11.56
CA ALA A 307 -3.59 -12.95 10.93
C ALA A 307 -4.43 -12.27 9.84
N CYS A 308 -4.96 -11.07 10.09
CA CYS A 308 -5.76 -10.36 9.10
C CYS A 308 -4.92 -9.87 7.92
N THR A 309 -3.67 -9.44 8.15
CA THR A 309 -2.73 -9.08 7.07
C THR A 309 -2.41 -10.28 6.19
N LYS A 310 -2.15 -11.46 6.79
CA LYS A 310 -1.96 -12.69 6.03
C LYS A 310 -3.17 -13.02 5.16
N LYS A 311 -4.38 -12.95 5.72
CA LYS A 311 -5.64 -13.16 4.96
C LYS A 311 -5.80 -12.14 3.82
N ALA A 312 -5.51 -10.86 4.06
CA ALA A 312 -5.53 -9.83 3.02
C ALA A 312 -4.49 -10.10 1.92
N ASN A 313 -3.31 -10.58 2.27
CA ASN A 313 -2.27 -10.94 1.31
C ASN A 313 -2.61 -12.18 0.48
N GLU A 314 -3.31 -13.16 1.05
CA GLU A 314 -3.88 -14.28 0.30
C GLU A 314 -4.88 -13.80 -0.76
N GLN A 315 -5.69 -12.79 -0.43
CA GLN A 315 -6.57 -12.12 -1.39
C GLN A 315 -5.79 -11.42 -2.51
N ILE A 316 -4.74 -10.66 -2.17
CA ILE A 316 -3.87 -10.02 -3.17
C ILE A 316 -3.24 -11.07 -4.10
N GLN A 317 -2.76 -12.18 -3.55
CA GLN A 317 -2.16 -13.25 -4.34
C GLN A 317 -3.17 -13.91 -5.30
N ALA A 318 -4.42 -14.06 -4.87
CA ALA A 318 -5.48 -14.62 -5.70
C ALA A 318 -5.82 -13.72 -6.91
N VAL A 319 -5.97 -12.41 -6.69
CA VAL A 319 -6.49 -11.49 -7.73
C VAL A 319 -5.39 -10.65 -8.41
N GLY A 320 -4.23 -10.55 -7.80
CA GLY A 320 -3.20 -9.57 -8.15
C GLY A 320 -2.69 -9.71 -9.58
N ASN A 321 -2.44 -10.93 -10.06
CA ASN A 321 -1.94 -11.16 -11.42
C ASN A 321 -2.92 -10.67 -12.49
N VAL A 322 -4.22 -10.75 -12.25
CA VAL A 322 -5.25 -10.21 -13.14
C VAL A 322 -5.26 -8.68 -13.06
N LEU A 323 -5.35 -8.14 -11.83
CA LEU A 323 -5.40 -6.70 -11.62
C LEU A 323 -4.16 -5.98 -12.16
N MET A 324 -2.98 -6.59 -12.09
CA MET A 324 -1.74 -6.01 -12.67
C MET A 324 -1.82 -5.76 -14.17
N GLN A 325 -2.66 -6.49 -14.90
CA GLN A 325 -2.83 -6.40 -16.35
C GLN A 325 -4.00 -5.52 -16.78
N MET A 326 -4.81 -5.06 -15.83
CA MET A 326 -6.03 -4.30 -16.10
C MET A 326 -5.91 -2.84 -15.65
N THR A 327 -6.65 -1.96 -16.28
CA THR A 327 -6.70 -0.53 -15.97
C THR A 327 -8.05 -0.17 -15.36
N LEU A 328 -8.04 0.50 -14.20
CA LEU A 328 -9.26 1.06 -13.61
C LEU A 328 -9.83 2.15 -14.52
N LYS A 329 -11.10 2.06 -14.85
CA LYS A 329 -11.82 3.03 -15.70
C LYS A 329 -12.82 3.86 -14.91
N GLN A 330 -13.53 3.23 -13.97
CA GLN A 330 -14.60 3.87 -13.23
C GLN A 330 -14.80 3.18 -11.89
N MET A 331 -15.26 3.95 -10.91
CA MET A 331 -15.82 3.42 -9.67
C MET A 331 -17.34 3.40 -9.76
N VAL A 332 -17.93 2.33 -9.27
CA VAL A 332 -19.38 2.20 -9.03
C VAL A 332 -19.59 2.11 -7.52
N ALA A 333 -20.56 2.84 -6.99
CA ALA A 333 -20.86 2.83 -5.56
C ALA A 333 -22.37 2.77 -5.32
N LYS A 334 -22.80 2.07 -4.27
CA LYS A 334 -24.18 1.98 -3.84
C LYS A 334 -24.28 1.91 -2.32
N GLY A 335 -25.10 2.77 -1.75
CA GLY A 335 -25.28 2.96 -0.32
C GLY A 335 -24.77 4.32 0.16
N TYR A 336 -25.39 4.82 1.24
CA TYR A 336 -25.24 6.22 1.67
C TYR A 336 -23.75 6.65 1.84
N TYR A 337 -22.97 5.92 2.65
CA TYR A 337 -21.56 6.30 2.87
C TYR A 337 -20.66 6.01 1.66
N ALA A 338 -20.91 4.93 0.90
CA ALA A 338 -20.15 4.63 -0.32
C ALA A 338 -20.32 5.76 -1.36
N GLU A 339 -21.54 6.23 -1.59
CA GLU A 339 -21.83 7.32 -2.53
C GLU A 339 -21.31 8.68 -2.03
N GLN A 340 -21.37 8.95 -0.72
CA GLN A 340 -20.85 10.18 -0.12
C GLN A 340 -19.31 10.28 -0.24
N ASN A 341 -18.62 9.17 -0.02
CA ASN A 341 -17.16 9.12 -0.03
C ASN A 341 -16.58 9.02 -1.45
N LEU A 342 -17.37 8.57 -2.41
CA LEU A 342 -17.01 8.44 -3.83
C LEU A 342 -17.93 9.30 -4.72
N PRO A 343 -17.88 10.64 -4.62
CA PRO A 343 -18.86 11.53 -5.29
C PRO A 343 -18.78 11.47 -6.83
N ARG A 344 -17.73 10.86 -7.41
CA ARG A 344 -17.56 10.67 -8.85
C ARG A 344 -17.90 9.25 -9.31
N ALA A 345 -18.28 8.36 -8.37
CA ALA A 345 -18.76 7.05 -8.73
C ALA A 345 -20.10 7.14 -9.48
N THR A 346 -20.36 6.14 -10.31
CA THR A 346 -21.60 6.00 -11.09
C THR A 346 -22.43 4.83 -10.57
N ASP A 347 -23.67 4.71 -11.00
CA ASP A 347 -24.53 3.56 -10.67
C ASP A 347 -24.24 2.33 -11.54
N SER A 348 -23.52 2.50 -12.65
CA SER A 348 -23.23 1.45 -13.63
C SER A 348 -22.03 1.80 -14.48
N TYR A 349 -21.38 0.79 -15.08
CA TYR A 349 -20.29 0.97 -16.03
C TYR A 349 -20.21 -0.23 -16.98
N GLY A 350 -19.94 0.03 -18.26
CA GLY A 350 -19.76 -1.00 -19.27
C GLY A 350 -20.93 -2.00 -19.30
N SER A 351 -20.59 -3.27 -19.15
CA SER A 351 -21.57 -4.36 -19.08
C SER A 351 -22.34 -4.41 -17.76
N LEU A 352 -21.81 -3.85 -16.66
CA LEU A 352 -22.49 -3.82 -15.36
C LEU A 352 -23.59 -2.75 -15.36
N LYS A 353 -24.86 -3.17 -15.27
CA LYS A 353 -26.04 -2.29 -15.28
C LYS A 353 -26.63 -2.02 -13.91
N MET A 354 -26.34 -2.87 -12.93
CA MET A 354 -26.85 -2.73 -11.58
C MET A 354 -25.93 -3.43 -10.60
N MET A 355 -25.62 -2.78 -9.50
CA MET A 355 -24.99 -3.34 -8.32
C MET A 355 -25.77 -2.86 -7.10
N GLU A 356 -26.35 -3.79 -6.34
CA GLU A 356 -27.17 -3.46 -5.18
C GLU A 356 -26.89 -4.39 -4.01
N PRO A 357 -26.68 -3.86 -2.80
CA PRO A 357 -26.74 -4.68 -1.60
C PRO A 357 -28.18 -5.21 -1.44
N GLU A 358 -28.33 -6.46 -1.03
CA GLU A 358 -29.67 -7.05 -0.79
C GLU A 358 -30.34 -6.45 0.44
N ASP A 359 -29.56 -6.05 1.45
CA ASP A 359 -30.05 -5.24 2.57
C ASP A 359 -29.92 -3.74 2.26
N SER A 360 -31.00 -3.16 1.78
CA SER A 360 -31.08 -1.72 1.48
C SER A 360 -31.05 -0.83 2.73
N SER A 361 -31.15 -1.37 3.94
CA SER A 361 -31.02 -0.62 5.19
C SER A 361 -29.57 -0.38 5.61
N ASN A 362 -28.63 -1.15 5.06
CA ASN A 362 -27.21 -0.97 5.30
C ASN A 362 -26.69 0.32 4.66
N GLN A 363 -26.32 1.29 5.49
CA GLN A 363 -25.88 2.60 5.04
C GLN A 363 -24.44 2.59 4.49
N TYR A 364 -23.61 1.61 4.87
CA TYR A 364 -22.21 1.53 4.40
C TYR A 364 -22.15 1.15 2.92
N GLY A 365 -23.00 0.25 2.50
CA GLY A 365 -23.16 -0.13 1.10
C GLY A 365 -22.00 -0.94 0.52
N VAL A 366 -21.84 -0.85 -0.78
CA VAL A 366 -20.86 -1.59 -1.58
C VAL A 366 -20.21 -0.67 -2.61
N LEU A 367 -18.99 -0.99 -3.00
CA LEU A 367 -18.29 -0.29 -4.07
C LEU A 367 -17.65 -1.30 -5.04
N ALA A 368 -17.41 -0.88 -6.27
CA ALA A 368 -16.70 -1.69 -7.25
C ALA A 368 -15.76 -0.83 -8.10
N GLY A 369 -14.52 -1.29 -8.24
CA GLY A 369 -13.64 -0.84 -9.30
C GLY A 369 -13.97 -1.56 -10.60
N CYS A 370 -14.19 -0.80 -11.66
CA CYS A 370 -14.47 -1.32 -13.01
C CYS A 370 -13.18 -1.25 -13.83
N PHE A 371 -12.68 -2.40 -14.26
CA PHE A 371 -11.39 -2.54 -14.91
C PHE A 371 -11.54 -3.04 -16.34
N GLU A 372 -10.59 -2.65 -17.20
CA GLU A 372 -10.50 -3.13 -18.59
C GLU A 372 -9.08 -3.52 -18.97
N SER A 373 -8.98 -4.53 -19.84
CA SER A 373 -7.79 -4.90 -20.59
C SER A 373 -8.20 -5.32 -22.00
N GLY A 374 -7.98 -4.46 -23.00
CA GLY A 374 -8.55 -4.64 -24.34
C GLY A 374 -10.08 -4.62 -24.28
N THR A 375 -10.72 -5.73 -24.68
CA THR A 375 -12.17 -5.92 -24.62
C THR A 375 -12.65 -6.62 -23.35
N GLN A 376 -11.75 -7.12 -22.54
CA GLN A 376 -12.08 -7.80 -21.29
C GLN A 376 -12.43 -6.80 -20.20
N GLU A 377 -13.59 -6.98 -19.58
CA GLU A 377 -14.02 -6.23 -18.39
C GLU A 377 -13.89 -7.09 -17.13
N ALA A 378 -13.56 -6.43 -16.02
CA ALA A 378 -13.61 -7.03 -14.71
C ALA A 378 -14.09 -6.03 -13.66
N PHE A 379 -14.70 -6.53 -12.59
CA PHE A 379 -15.29 -5.75 -11.52
C PHE A 379 -14.76 -6.25 -10.18
N TYR A 380 -14.05 -5.40 -9.47
CA TYR A 380 -13.58 -5.72 -8.12
C TYR A 380 -14.55 -5.16 -7.10
N VAL A 381 -15.46 -6.02 -6.62
CA VAL A 381 -16.56 -5.65 -5.72
C VAL A 381 -16.11 -5.77 -4.28
N VAL A 382 -16.37 -4.75 -3.46
CA VAL A 382 -15.95 -4.67 -2.05
C VAL A 382 -17.16 -4.38 -1.16
N ASN A 383 -17.29 -5.13 -0.07
CA ASN A 383 -18.19 -4.79 1.01
C ASN A 383 -17.63 -3.57 1.77
N ASN A 384 -18.33 -2.45 1.70
CA ASN A 384 -17.92 -1.22 2.37
C ASN A 384 -18.28 -1.17 3.87
N ASP A 385 -18.91 -2.24 4.38
CA ASP A 385 -19.16 -2.40 5.81
C ASP A 385 -18.07 -3.29 6.44
N VAL A 386 -17.42 -2.78 7.48
CA VAL A 386 -16.36 -3.49 8.23
C VAL A 386 -16.92 -4.30 9.41
N LYS A 387 -18.23 -4.25 9.66
CA LYS A 387 -18.89 -4.90 10.79
C LYS A 387 -19.79 -6.04 10.37
N GLU A 388 -20.54 -5.86 9.26
CA GLU A 388 -21.57 -6.79 8.82
C GLU A 388 -21.24 -7.37 7.43
N ALA A 389 -21.49 -8.65 7.27
CA ALA A 389 -21.44 -9.30 5.96
C ALA A 389 -22.58 -8.80 5.07
N GLN A 390 -22.35 -8.71 3.76
CA GLN A 390 -23.36 -8.29 2.80
C GLN A 390 -23.48 -9.26 1.63
N SER A 391 -24.72 -9.49 1.18
CA SER A 391 -25.01 -10.11 -0.11
C SER A 391 -25.23 -9.00 -1.15
N VAL A 392 -24.54 -9.12 -2.28
CA VAL A 392 -24.58 -8.13 -3.36
C VAL A 392 -25.12 -8.78 -4.61
N ARG A 393 -26.12 -8.16 -5.22
CA ARG A 393 -26.68 -8.57 -6.51
C ARG A 393 -26.09 -7.71 -7.62
N LEU A 394 -25.51 -8.36 -8.63
CA LEU A 394 -24.98 -7.72 -9.83
C LEU A 394 -25.76 -8.18 -11.05
N LYS A 395 -26.14 -7.23 -11.90
CA LYS A 395 -26.85 -7.51 -13.16
C LYS A 395 -26.09 -6.88 -14.33
N PHE A 396 -25.89 -7.67 -15.36
CA PHE A 396 -25.20 -7.29 -16.59
C PHE A 396 -26.17 -7.08 -17.75
N ASP A 397 -25.75 -6.43 -18.81
CA ASP A 397 -26.56 -6.20 -20.02
C ASP A 397 -26.88 -7.49 -20.75
N ASN A 398 -25.97 -8.46 -20.75
CA ASN A 398 -26.12 -9.78 -21.33
C ASN A 398 -25.77 -10.90 -20.36
N ALA A 399 -25.96 -12.15 -20.77
CA ALA A 399 -25.42 -13.30 -20.09
C ALA A 399 -23.93 -13.46 -20.48
N TYR A 400 -23.07 -13.57 -19.49
CA TYR A 400 -21.62 -13.78 -19.64
C TYR A 400 -21.19 -15.07 -18.95
N GLU A 401 -20.11 -15.67 -19.42
CA GLU A 401 -19.30 -16.53 -18.58
C GLU A 401 -18.48 -15.64 -17.67
N MET A 402 -18.70 -15.76 -16.37
CA MET A 402 -18.06 -14.95 -15.34
C MET A 402 -17.17 -15.85 -14.50
N GLU A 403 -15.91 -15.42 -14.31
CA GLU A 403 -15.03 -16.02 -13.33
C GLU A 403 -15.04 -15.18 -12.05
N LEU A 404 -15.47 -15.78 -10.94
CA LEU A 404 -15.52 -15.20 -9.61
C LEU A 404 -14.26 -15.63 -8.85
N LEU A 405 -13.41 -14.68 -8.44
CA LEU A 405 -12.09 -14.94 -7.90
C LEU A 405 -11.86 -14.18 -6.60
N SER A 406 -11.54 -14.90 -5.54
CA SER A 406 -11.01 -14.40 -4.28
C SER A 406 -10.10 -15.43 -3.63
N SER A 407 -9.53 -15.15 -2.47
CA SER A 407 -8.77 -16.14 -1.69
C SER A 407 -9.59 -17.36 -1.26
N GLU A 408 -10.91 -17.19 -1.15
CA GLU A 408 -11.86 -18.21 -0.66
C GLU A 408 -12.78 -18.77 -1.77
N CYS A 409 -12.78 -18.14 -2.96
CA CYS A 409 -13.69 -18.50 -4.05
C CYS A 409 -12.98 -18.52 -5.39
N HIS A 410 -13.18 -19.59 -6.15
CA HIS A 410 -12.84 -19.65 -7.56
C HIS A 410 -13.94 -20.43 -8.28
N GLU A 411 -14.89 -19.71 -8.87
CA GLU A 411 -16.06 -20.27 -9.52
C GLU A 411 -16.25 -19.70 -10.92
N ILE A 412 -16.83 -20.48 -11.81
CA ILE A 412 -17.24 -20.04 -13.16
C ILE A 412 -18.74 -20.21 -13.26
N VAL A 413 -19.44 -19.11 -13.55
CA VAL A 413 -20.90 -19.08 -13.72
C VAL A 413 -21.28 -18.46 -15.06
N CYS A 414 -22.34 -19.02 -15.71
CA CYS A 414 -22.87 -18.48 -16.95
C CYS A 414 -24.23 -17.88 -16.68
N ALA A 415 -24.34 -16.57 -16.54
CA ALA A 415 -25.59 -15.89 -16.20
C ALA A 415 -25.60 -14.43 -16.66
N LYS A 416 -26.78 -13.82 -16.62
CA LYS A 416 -26.99 -12.38 -16.78
C LYS A 416 -26.95 -11.65 -15.43
N GLU A 417 -27.09 -12.38 -14.34
CA GLU A 417 -27.11 -11.88 -12.98
C GLU A 417 -26.34 -12.84 -12.08
N CYS A 418 -25.53 -12.31 -11.17
CA CYS A 418 -24.88 -13.10 -10.14
C CYS A 418 -25.09 -12.47 -8.76
N ARG A 419 -24.93 -13.31 -7.73
CA ARG A 419 -24.93 -12.90 -6.32
C ARG A 419 -23.63 -13.31 -5.69
N VAL A 420 -23.08 -12.42 -4.90
CA VAL A 420 -21.87 -12.67 -4.13
C VAL A 420 -22.12 -12.31 -2.67
N SER A 421 -21.66 -13.14 -1.76
CA SER A 421 -21.69 -12.86 -0.32
C SER A 421 -20.28 -12.48 0.11
N LEU A 422 -20.16 -11.33 0.76
CA LEU A 422 -18.90 -10.73 1.16
C LEU A 422 -18.88 -10.56 2.67
N GLU A 423 -17.86 -11.10 3.30
CA GLU A 423 -17.55 -10.84 4.69
C GLU A 423 -17.24 -9.34 4.93
N PRO A 424 -17.25 -8.85 6.17
CA PRO A 424 -16.93 -7.46 6.46
C PRO A 424 -15.60 -7.00 5.85
N GLY A 425 -15.63 -5.94 5.04
CA GLY A 425 -14.47 -5.38 4.34
C GLY A 425 -13.88 -6.25 3.22
N ALA A 426 -14.44 -7.44 2.97
CA ALA A 426 -13.93 -8.35 1.95
C ALA A 426 -14.24 -7.90 0.51
N GLY A 427 -13.44 -8.42 -0.44
CA GLY A 427 -13.59 -8.15 -1.86
C GLY A 427 -13.59 -9.42 -2.72
N ILE A 428 -14.18 -9.33 -3.90
CA ILE A 428 -14.17 -10.37 -4.92
C ILE A 428 -13.98 -9.76 -6.32
N LEU A 429 -13.19 -10.42 -7.16
CA LEU A 429 -13.01 -10.05 -8.56
C LEU A 429 -13.94 -10.87 -9.44
N ILE A 430 -14.71 -10.21 -10.27
CA ILE A 430 -15.59 -10.81 -11.27
C ILE A 430 -15.04 -10.46 -12.64
N ILE A 431 -14.59 -11.46 -13.39
CA ILE A 431 -13.98 -11.30 -14.71
C ILE A 431 -14.98 -11.78 -15.76
N LEU A 432 -15.35 -10.91 -16.69
CA LEU A 432 -16.20 -11.32 -17.81
C LEU A 432 -15.32 -11.94 -18.89
N LYS A 433 -15.65 -13.17 -19.29
CA LYS A 433 -15.03 -13.83 -20.43
C LYS A 433 -15.84 -13.56 -21.69
N GLU A 434 -15.15 -13.19 -22.77
CA GLU A 434 -15.81 -13.07 -24.08
C GLU A 434 -16.46 -14.40 -24.46
N LYS A 435 -17.72 -14.34 -24.96
CA LYS A 435 -18.32 -15.50 -25.61
C LYS A 435 -17.45 -15.85 -26.81
N GLN A 436 -16.75 -16.96 -26.74
CA GLN A 436 -16.31 -17.64 -27.97
C GLN A 436 -17.59 -18.06 -28.72
N TYR A 437 -17.96 -17.30 -29.73
CA TYR A 437 -18.97 -17.75 -30.68
C TYR A 437 -18.35 -18.98 -31.39
N SER A 438 -18.82 -20.18 -30.98
CA SER A 438 -18.57 -21.44 -31.67
C SER A 438 -19.41 -21.54 -32.91
#